data_135913a0941ab3c9537079b10037c653
#
_entry.id   135913a0941ab3c9537079b10037c653
#
_cell.length_a   1.000
_cell.length_b   1.000
_cell.length_c   1.000
_cell.angle_alpha   90.00
_cell.angle_beta   90.00
_cell.angle_gamma   90.00
#
_symmetry.space_group_name_H-M   'P 1'
#
loop_
_entity.id
_entity.type
_entity.pdbx_description
1 polymer ?
#
loop_
_entity_poly.entity_id
_entity_poly.type
_entity_poly.pdbx_seq_one_letter_code
_entity_poly.pdbx_strand_id
1 'polypeptide(L)'
;MKSTGVVRKVDELGRIVIPKELRKVFDINVGDALEIFTNENTIILKKYEPFCVFCGSSEDIFSHHGKNICKKCASSINKLASLQD
;
A
#
# COMPACT_ATOMS: atom_id res chain seq x y z
N MET A 1 10.17 18.37 -0.79
CA MET A 1 8.91 18.23 -0.02
C MET A 1 8.25 19.56 0.16
N LYS A 2 6.93 19.56 0.18
CA LYS A 2 6.15 20.78 0.37
C LYS A 2 5.50 20.75 1.74
N SER A 3 5.69 21.81 2.54
CA SER A 3 5.07 21.89 3.85
C SER A 3 3.57 22.20 3.72
N THR A 4 2.76 21.47 4.50
CA THR A 4 1.33 21.76 4.59
C THR A 4 1.02 22.83 5.64
N GLY A 5 2.01 23.17 6.47
CA GLY A 5 1.82 24.07 7.61
C GLY A 5 1.09 23.42 8.78
N VAL A 6 0.74 22.16 8.68
CA VAL A 6 0.03 21.43 9.74
C VAL A 6 1.03 20.81 10.70
N VAL A 7 0.83 21.03 12.01
CA VAL A 7 1.66 20.45 13.06
C VAL A 7 0.75 19.70 14.01
N ARG A 8 1.14 18.48 14.35
CA ARG A 8 0.41 17.63 15.31
C ARG A 8 1.37 17.08 16.34
N LYS A 9 0.92 17.00 17.58
CA LYS A 9 1.69 16.41 18.67
C LYS A 9 1.47 14.90 18.72
N VAL A 10 2.52 14.17 19.02
CA VAL A 10 2.43 12.73 19.27
C VAL A 10 1.84 12.53 20.67
N ASP A 11 0.84 11.67 20.81
CA ASP A 11 0.22 11.39 22.12
C ASP A 11 1.04 10.35 22.91
N GLU A 12 0.53 9.98 24.09
CA GLU A 12 1.22 9.04 24.98
C GLU A 12 1.35 7.64 24.39
N LEU A 13 0.48 7.28 23.45
CA LEU A 13 0.50 5.98 22.79
C LEU A 13 1.26 6.01 21.45
N GLY A 14 1.91 7.13 21.12
CA GLY A 14 2.67 7.26 19.89
C GLY A 14 1.82 7.55 18.66
N ARG A 15 0.62 8.09 18.82
CA ARG A 15 -0.30 8.36 17.73
C ARG A 15 -0.34 9.83 17.37
N ILE A 16 -0.62 10.11 16.10
CA ILE A 16 -0.98 11.44 15.62
C ILE A 16 -2.27 11.34 14.82
N VAL A 17 -2.98 12.47 14.73
CA VAL A 17 -4.21 12.55 13.93
C VAL A 17 -3.85 13.17 12.58
N ILE A 18 -4.20 12.47 11.50
CA ILE A 18 -4.05 13.00 10.15
C ILE A 18 -5.22 13.95 9.89
N PRO A 19 -4.95 15.22 9.53
CA PRO A 19 -6.02 16.19 9.30
C PRO A 19 -6.99 15.74 8.24
N LYS A 20 -8.26 16.12 8.42
CA LYS A 20 -9.34 15.73 7.52
C LYS A 20 -9.07 16.17 6.06
N GLU A 21 -8.49 17.33 5.88
CA GLU A 21 -8.16 17.86 4.55
C GLU A 21 -7.16 16.98 3.82
N LEU A 22 -6.13 16.50 4.51
CA LEU A 22 -5.14 15.59 3.93
C LEU A 22 -5.75 14.24 3.63
N ARG A 23 -6.62 13.74 4.51
CA ARG A 23 -7.32 12.49 4.26
C ARG A 23 -8.17 12.54 2.99
N LYS A 24 -8.80 13.68 2.73
CA LYS A 24 -9.59 13.88 1.50
C LYS A 24 -8.70 13.92 0.26
N VAL A 25 -7.60 14.66 0.34
CA VAL A 25 -6.68 14.81 -0.82
C VAL A 25 -6.10 13.46 -1.24
N PHE A 26 -5.75 12.61 -0.28
CA PHE A 26 -5.11 11.33 -0.55
C PHE A 26 -6.08 10.13 -0.46
N ASP A 27 -7.38 10.40 -0.34
CA ASP A 27 -8.42 9.38 -0.28
C ASP A 27 -8.14 8.34 0.82
N ILE A 28 -7.80 8.82 2.01
CA ILE A 28 -7.54 7.97 3.17
C ILE A 28 -8.80 7.86 3.99
N ASN A 29 -9.38 6.68 4.06
CA ASN A 29 -10.66 6.43 4.75
C ASN A 29 -10.44 5.58 6.00
N VAL A 30 -11.44 5.56 6.87
CA VAL A 30 -11.40 4.73 8.08
C VAL A 30 -11.20 3.28 7.69
N GLY A 31 -10.23 2.64 8.32
CA GLY A 31 -9.91 1.24 8.04
C GLY A 31 -8.88 1.03 6.95
N ASP A 32 -8.52 2.07 6.20
CA ASP A 32 -7.48 1.96 5.19
C ASP A 32 -6.12 1.70 5.85
N ALA A 33 -5.32 0.86 5.22
CA ALA A 33 -3.97 0.59 5.66
C ALA A 33 -3.01 1.59 5.03
N LEU A 34 -2.04 2.04 5.82
CA LEU A 34 -0.97 2.91 5.35
C LEU A 34 0.36 2.19 5.54
N GLU A 35 1.20 2.26 4.54
CA GLU A 35 2.56 1.75 4.63
C GLU A 35 3.49 2.88 5.10
N ILE A 36 4.38 2.55 6.02
CA ILE A 36 5.30 3.51 6.64
C ILE A 36 6.68 3.30 6.06
N PHE A 37 7.22 4.35 5.46
CA PHE A 37 8.58 4.36 4.93
C PHE A 37 9.42 5.35 5.71
N THR A 38 10.72 5.17 5.70
CA THR A 38 11.66 6.14 6.26
C THR A 38 12.62 6.62 5.19
N ASN A 39 13.00 7.88 5.27
CA ASN A 39 14.02 8.46 4.40
C ASN A 39 14.82 9.46 5.24
N GLU A 40 16.07 9.11 5.53
CA GLU A 40 16.95 9.88 6.42
C GLU A 40 16.27 10.08 7.78
N ASN A 41 15.89 11.31 8.12
CA ASN A 41 15.23 11.62 9.40
C ASN A 41 13.74 11.88 9.23
N THR A 42 13.14 11.39 8.15
CA THR A 42 11.71 11.59 7.86
C THR A 42 10.96 10.27 7.87
N ILE A 43 9.66 10.36 8.15
CA ILE A 43 8.71 9.25 8.07
C ILE A 43 7.73 9.60 6.96
N ILE A 44 7.55 8.68 6.01
CA ILE A 44 6.66 8.86 4.87
C ILE A 44 5.52 7.84 4.99
N LEU A 45 4.29 8.33 4.92
CA LEU A 45 3.10 7.48 4.94
C LEU A 45 2.51 7.45 3.54
N LYS A 46 2.29 6.25 3.02
CA LYS A 46 1.61 6.05 1.73
C LYS A 46 0.45 5.09 1.91
N LYS A 47 -0.61 5.31 1.17
CA LYS A 47 -1.73 4.37 1.14
C LYS A 47 -1.24 3.02 0.65
N TYR A 48 -1.52 1.97 1.42
CA TYR A 48 -1.08 0.63 1.09
C TYR A 48 -1.97 0.06 -0.02
N GLU A 49 -1.35 -0.19 -1.17
CA GLU A 49 -2.01 -0.82 -2.31
C GLU A 49 -1.15 -2.00 -2.74
N PRO A 50 -1.63 -3.25 -2.51
CA PRO A 50 -0.87 -4.41 -2.95
C PRO A 50 -0.84 -4.48 -4.47
N PHE A 51 0.32 -4.82 -5.03
CA PHE A 51 0.52 -4.95 -6.47
C PHE A 51 0.94 -6.36 -6.82
N CYS A 52 0.56 -6.81 -8.01
CA CYS A 52 1.08 -8.05 -8.56
C CYS A 52 2.60 -7.94 -8.73
N VAL A 53 3.33 -8.94 -8.22
CA VAL A 53 4.81 -8.94 -8.31
C VAL A 53 5.31 -9.12 -9.75
N PHE A 54 4.46 -9.56 -10.67
CA PHE A 54 4.84 -9.81 -12.05
C PHE A 54 4.51 -8.65 -12.99
N CYS A 55 3.29 -8.13 -12.94
CA CYS A 55 2.85 -7.11 -13.88
C CYS A 55 2.57 -5.74 -13.26
N GLY A 56 2.61 -5.63 -11.94
CA GLY A 56 2.38 -4.36 -11.25
C GLY A 56 0.92 -3.94 -11.14
N SER A 57 -0.02 -4.76 -11.61
CA SER A 57 -1.45 -4.46 -11.49
C SER A 57 -1.91 -4.50 -10.05
N SER A 58 -2.84 -3.62 -9.67
CA SER A 58 -3.48 -3.63 -8.36
C SER A 58 -4.87 -4.25 -8.38
N GLU A 59 -5.32 -4.78 -9.53
CA GLU A 59 -6.64 -5.39 -9.68
C GLU A 59 -6.59 -6.89 -9.43
N ASP A 60 -7.63 -7.42 -8.77
CA ASP A 60 -7.81 -8.85 -8.52
C ASP A 60 -6.57 -9.49 -7.89
N ILE A 61 -6.04 -8.85 -6.86
CA ILE A 61 -4.84 -9.30 -6.18
C ILE A 61 -5.20 -10.30 -5.08
N PHE A 62 -4.46 -11.40 -5.03
CA PHE A 62 -4.50 -12.33 -3.91
C PHE A 62 -3.08 -12.71 -3.51
N SER A 63 -2.92 -13.16 -2.27
CA SER A 63 -1.62 -13.51 -1.73
C SER A 63 -1.38 -15.02 -1.85
N HIS A 64 -0.17 -15.38 -2.30
CA HIS A 64 0.27 -16.76 -2.38
C HIS A 64 1.72 -16.84 -1.91
N HIS A 65 1.95 -17.59 -0.84
CA HIS A 65 3.28 -17.73 -0.20
C HIS A 65 3.90 -16.36 0.12
N GLY A 66 3.09 -15.42 0.63
CA GLY A 66 3.54 -14.09 1.00
C GLY A 66 3.75 -13.13 -0.16
N LYS A 67 3.43 -13.54 -1.38
CA LYS A 67 3.56 -12.71 -2.57
C LYS A 67 2.20 -12.38 -3.15
N ASN A 68 2.05 -11.16 -3.66
CA ASN A 68 0.81 -10.70 -4.25
C ASN A 68 0.83 -10.98 -5.77
N ILE A 69 -0.20 -11.63 -6.24
CA ILE A 69 -0.33 -12.04 -7.64
C ILE A 69 -1.72 -11.66 -8.13
N CYS A 70 -1.83 -11.09 -9.32
CA CYS A 70 -3.13 -10.82 -9.92
C CYS A 70 -3.68 -12.08 -10.59
N LYS A 71 -4.99 -12.10 -10.80
CA LYS A 71 -5.70 -13.23 -11.37
C LYS A 71 -5.18 -13.60 -12.77
N LYS A 72 -4.84 -12.60 -13.59
CA LYS A 72 -4.32 -12.82 -14.94
C LYS A 72 -2.96 -13.52 -14.91
N CYS A 73 -2.05 -13.07 -14.06
CA CYS A 73 -0.74 -13.70 -13.94
C CYS A 73 -0.84 -15.10 -13.37
N ALA A 74 -1.72 -15.32 -12.42
CA ALA A 74 -1.96 -16.65 -11.85
C ALA A 74 -2.46 -17.61 -12.94
N SER A 75 -3.36 -17.16 -13.81
CA SER A 75 -3.86 -17.95 -14.92
C SER A 75 -2.74 -18.28 -15.91
N SER A 76 -1.88 -17.33 -16.24
CA SER A 76 -0.73 -17.56 -17.12
C SER A 76 0.23 -18.58 -16.54
N ILE A 77 0.53 -18.50 -15.25
CA ILE A 77 1.40 -19.46 -14.56
C ILE A 77 0.78 -20.87 -14.61
N ASN A 78 -0.52 -20.96 -14.39
CA ASN A 78 -1.23 -22.23 -14.44
C ASN A 78 -1.14 -22.88 -15.82
N LYS A 79 -1.28 -22.10 -16.89
CA LYS A 79 -1.10 -22.59 -18.25
C LYS A 79 0.30 -23.10 -18.51
N LEU A 80 1.33 -22.39 -18.02
CA LEU A 80 2.71 -22.81 -18.15
C LEU A 80 2.96 -24.14 -17.43
N ALA A 81 2.41 -24.29 -16.23
CA ALA A 81 2.52 -25.52 -15.47
C ALA A 81 1.86 -26.70 -16.20
N SER A 82 0.71 -26.47 -16.84
CA SER A 82 -0.01 -27.48 -17.61
C SER A 82 0.76 -27.93 -18.86
N LEU A 83 1.60 -27.08 -19.44
CA LEU A 83 2.37 -27.37 -20.64
C LEU A 83 3.67 -28.13 -20.36
N GLN A 84 4.05 -28.29 -19.09
CA GLN A 84 5.32 -28.90 -18.70
C GLN A 84 5.21 -30.34 -18.23
N ASP A 85 4.13 -31.01 -18.50
CA ASP A 85 3.95 -32.43 -18.14
C ASP A 85 4.84 -33.39 -18.92
#